data_058ab0f2c819f6c27c51b4cee2a65c7c
#
_entry.id   058ab0f2c819f6c27c51b4cee2a65c7c
#
_cell.length_a   1.000
_cell.length_b   1.000
_cell.length_c   1.000
_cell.angle_alpha   90.00
_cell.angle_beta   90.00
_cell.angle_gamma   90.00
#
_symmetry.space_group_name_H-M   'P 1'
#
loop_
_entity.id
_entity.type
_entity.pdbx_description
1 polymer ?
#
loop_
_entity_poly.entity_id
_entity_poly.type
_entity_poly.pdbx_seq_one_letter_code
_entity_poly.pdbx_strand_id
1 'polypeptide(L)'
;MGKNMALRTVCIVLFLLCASTLAAQEGTMSFSVGIVPLDARLDTLTEMVGNVAKRYGSQIFLDEDEKTLLLDQWEKEAQAQRNSELGKAYASHDQEKLQQILDTEHPLTPLDYDSLPVTYQLAQFDQDLASALQASDDALAWFCSKNTYDALLLLDSEELAGFQRIRIQYYHPKLAEKKTLTDSLVQNSYFQPLEEPLEKALFALASKGNLGIVTLNDIPPGLAVSIDGKQTELLDTMLILSPGPHILGLNAPGYQPVEMEIESKADVIQPFQFSFEEVTFPSLVVHSETAKVNWFLDGNSLGENLSISLSDPTYPMVLTLSGDGFAQRVVHLDSPPYKELTVALNAKELAYPSLRDDAQKDFYKRLRNTILWFGTYIGCTVLSQMYATDNPLWQVGLVGTSSLALVSSIAMATDFLSYESMADAGI
;
A
#
# COMPACT_ATOMS: atom_id res chain seq x y z
N MET A 1 40.73 14.12 23.04
CA MET A 1 39.42 14.58 23.58
C MET A 1 38.29 14.53 22.53
N GLY A 2 38.54 14.44 21.23
CA GLY A 2 37.49 14.51 20.19
C GLY A 2 36.70 13.22 19.89
N LYS A 3 37.21 12.02 20.20
CA LYS A 3 36.53 10.74 19.87
C LYS A 3 35.31 10.41 20.72
N ASN A 4 35.29 10.86 21.99
CA ASN A 4 34.15 10.59 22.89
C ASN A 4 32.93 11.50 22.64
N MET A 5 33.14 12.63 21.97
CA MET A 5 32.05 13.56 21.65
C MET A 5 31.23 13.08 20.44
N ALA A 6 31.88 12.53 19.42
CA ALA A 6 31.21 11.95 18.23
C ALA A 6 30.35 10.73 18.59
N LEU A 7 30.85 9.87 19.50
CA LEU A 7 30.07 8.68 19.92
C LEU A 7 28.84 9.07 20.74
N ARG A 8 28.91 10.09 21.59
CA ARG A 8 27.76 10.60 22.35
C ARG A 8 26.73 11.24 21.44
N THR A 9 27.15 11.97 20.41
CA THR A 9 26.21 12.59 19.44
C THR A 9 25.48 11.54 18.62
N VAL A 10 26.17 10.48 18.18
CA VAL A 10 25.54 9.36 17.44
C VAL A 10 24.56 8.59 18.33
N CYS A 11 24.89 8.34 19.59
CA CYS A 11 23.96 7.69 20.53
C CYS A 11 22.71 8.55 20.82
N ILE A 12 22.87 9.88 20.94
CA ILE A 12 21.73 10.79 21.17
C ILE A 12 20.84 10.87 19.92
N VAL A 13 21.40 10.90 18.71
CA VAL A 13 20.64 10.90 17.47
C VAL A 13 19.92 9.57 17.27
N LEU A 14 20.54 8.42 17.57
CA LEU A 14 19.89 7.11 17.54
C LEU A 14 18.78 6.99 18.61
N PHE A 15 19.01 7.55 19.80
CA PHE A 15 17.98 7.55 20.86
C PHE A 15 16.80 8.46 20.50
N LEU A 16 17.05 9.61 19.87
CA LEU A 16 16.00 10.50 19.36
C LEU A 16 15.23 9.90 18.18
N LEU A 17 15.92 9.14 17.29
CA LEU A 17 15.27 8.40 16.21
C LEU A 17 14.41 7.23 16.74
N CYS A 18 14.89 6.50 17.75
CA CYS A 18 14.09 5.46 18.41
C CYS A 18 12.94 6.05 19.24
N ALA A 19 13.15 7.20 19.88
CA ALA A 19 12.09 7.88 20.63
C ALA A 19 11.01 8.48 19.71
N SER A 20 11.38 8.96 18.52
CA SER A 20 10.41 9.46 17.55
C SER A 20 9.58 8.34 16.90
N THR A 21 10.10 7.13 16.77
CA THR A 21 9.31 5.97 16.31
C THR A 21 8.40 5.40 17.41
N LEU A 22 8.70 5.64 18.68
CA LEU A 22 7.83 5.25 19.80
C LEU A 22 6.76 6.33 20.12
N ALA A 23 6.98 7.58 19.74
CA ALA A 23 6.02 8.67 19.97
C ALA A 23 4.98 8.85 18.83
N ALA A 24 5.12 8.12 17.72
CA ALA A 24 4.23 8.19 16.57
C ALA A 24 3.23 7.02 16.49
N GLN A 25 2.97 6.32 17.57
CA GLN A 25 1.74 5.56 17.73
C GLN A 25 0.70 6.45 18.44
N GLU A 26 0.30 7.55 17.83
CA GLU A 26 -1.08 8.00 17.93
C GLU A 26 -1.92 6.84 17.44
N GLY A 27 -2.59 6.14 18.37
CA GLY A 27 -3.42 5.02 18.07
C GLY A 27 -4.53 5.48 17.13
N THR A 28 -4.31 5.34 15.84
CA THR A 28 -5.39 5.52 14.87
C THR A 28 -6.45 4.48 15.22
N MET A 29 -7.60 4.96 15.67
CA MET A 29 -8.72 4.07 15.95
C MET A 29 -9.01 3.27 14.69
N SER A 30 -9.00 1.96 14.81
CA SER A 30 -9.30 1.05 13.71
C SER A 30 -10.40 0.09 14.14
N PHE A 31 -11.29 -0.23 13.23
CA PHE A 31 -12.34 -1.22 13.44
C PHE A 31 -11.78 -2.62 13.16
N SER A 32 -11.80 -3.49 14.14
CA SER A 32 -11.20 -4.84 14.05
C SER A 32 -12.26 -5.89 13.73
N VAL A 33 -12.07 -6.63 12.64
CA VAL A 33 -12.99 -7.68 12.20
C VAL A 33 -12.27 -9.02 12.18
N GLY A 34 -12.81 -9.98 12.96
CA GLY A 34 -12.34 -11.36 12.97
C GLY A 34 -13.01 -12.17 11.87
N ILE A 35 -12.22 -12.85 11.02
CA ILE A 35 -12.73 -13.84 10.05
C ILE A 35 -12.70 -15.21 10.71
N VAL A 36 -13.87 -15.82 10.89
CA VAL A 36 -14.07 -17.06 11.66
C VAL A 36 -14.57 -18.16 10.75
N PRO A 37 -13.71 -19.06 10.25
CA PRO A 37 -14.15 -20.25 9.53
C PRO A 37 -14.68 -21.29 10.52
N LEU A 38 -15.99 -21.52 10.51
CA LEU A 38 -16.64 -22.49 11.42
C LEU A 38 -16.43 -23.94 10.97
N ASP A 39 -15.87 -24.16 9.79
CA ASP A 39 -15.47 -25.46 9.25
C ASP A 39 -14.03 -25.39 8.77
N ALA A 40 -13.19 -26.32 9.19
CA ALA A 40 -11.76 -26.39 8.81
C ALA A 40 -11.52 -26.59 7.30
N ARG A 41 -12.56 -26.97 6.54
CA ARG A 41 -12.47 -27.18 5.07
C ARG A 41 -12.59 -25.86 4.27
N LEU A 42 -12.74 -24.73 4.95
CA LEU A 42 -12.99 -23.41 4.31
C LEU A 42 -11.75 -22.54 4.12
N ASP A 43 -10.53 -23.10 4.17
CA ASP A 43 -9.28 -22.31 4.06
C ASP A 43 -9.25 -21.44 2.80
N THR A 44 -9.57 -22.02 1.62
CA THR A 44 -9.60 -21.27 0.35
C THR A 44 -10.68 -20.19 0.34
N LEU A 45 -11.84 -20.47 0.93
CA LEU A 45 -12.92 -19.48 1.08
C LEU A 45 -12.48 -18.36 2.02
N THR A 46 -11.79 -18.69 3.09
CA THR A 46 -11.28 -17.73 4.07
C THR A 46 -10.30 -16.75 3.43
N GLU A 47 -9.41 -17.25 2.59
CA GLU A 47 -8.48 -16.41 1.84
C GLU A 47 -9.22 -15.47 0.87
N MET A 48 -10.17 -16.00 0.11
CA MET A 48 -11.00 -15.21 -0.81
C MET A 48 -11.77 -14.12 -0.05
N VAL A 49 -12.45 -14.47 1.04
CA VAL A 49 -13.19 -13.52 1.89
C VAL A 49 -12.25 -12.43 2.43
N GLY A 50 -11.05 -12.81 2.88
CA GLY A 50 -10.05 -11.87 3.37
C GLY A 50 -9.57 -10.88 2.31
N ASN A 51 -9.41 -11.33 1.08
CA ASN A 51 -9.02 -10.48 -0.05
C ASN A 51 -10.14 -9.52 -0.45
N VAL A 52 -11.36 -10.02 -0.60
CA VAL A 52 -12.54 -9.22 -0.90
C VAL A 52 -12.78 -8.18 0.20
N ALA A 53 -12.71 -8.58 1.46
CA ALA A 53 -12.91 -7.70 2.60
C ALA A 53 -11.88 -6.56 2.65
N LYS A 54 -10.60 -6.84 2.39
CA LYS A 54 -9.57 -5.80 2.32
C LYS A 54 -9.76 -4.84 1.17
N ARG A 55 -10.30 -5.31 0.04
CA ARG A 55 -10.50 -4.52 -1.16
C ARG A 55 -11.74 -3.61 -1.07
N TYR A 56 -12.85 -4.13 -0.56
CA TYR A 56 -14.15 -3.46 -0.59
C TYR A 56 -14.64 -2.98 0.78
N GLY A 57 -14.04 -3.46 1.86
CA GLY A 57 -14.37 -3.12 3.25
C GLY A 57 -13.20 -2.51 4.03
N SER A 58 -12.23 -1.88 3.36
CA SER A 58 -11.06 -1.27 4.03
C SER A 58 -11.39 -0.10 4.95
N GLN A 59 -12.55 0.51 4.77
CA GLN A 59 -13.11 1.54 5.62
C GLN A 59 -14.56 1.22 5.93
N ILE A 60 -15.01 1.46 7.15
CA ILE A 60 -16.41 1.35 7.55
C ILE A 60 -16.94 2.71 7.95
N PHE A 61 -18.06 3.12 7.37
CA PHE A 61 -18.79 4.31 7.80
C PHE A 61 -19.57 4.00 9.06
N LEU A 62 -19.61 4.97 9.96
CA LEU A 62 -20.28 4.84 11.25
C LEU A 62 -21.61 5.57 11.20
N ASP A 63 -22.67 4.90 11.64
CA ASP A 63 -23.91 5.56 11.96
C ASP A 63 -23.87 6.19 13.38
N GLU A 64 -24.87 6.99 13.72
CA GLU A 64 -24.91 7.72 14.99
C GLU A 64 -24.95 6.78 16.21
N ASP A 65 -25.57 5.62 16.07
CA ASP A 65 -25.64 4.63 17.14
C ASP A 65 -24.28 3.99 17.38
N GLU A 66 -23.55 3.65 16.30
CA GLU A 66 -22.18 3.13 16.37
C GLU A 66 -21.19 4.19 16.92
N LYS A 67 -21.28 5.43 16.45
CA LYS A 67 -20.48 6.54 17.00
C LYS A 67 -20.68 6.66 18.51
N THR A 68 -21.93 6.63 18.96
CA THR A 68 -22.27 6.70 20.38
C THR A 68 -21.69 5.53 21.18
N LEU A 69 -21.79 4.32 20.64
CA LEU A 69 -21.22 3.12 21.26
C LEU A 69 -19.69 3.15 21.35
N LEU A 70 -19.03 3.62 20.30
CA LEU A 70 -17.57 3.76 20.28
C LEU A 70 -17.10 4.84 21.26
N LEU A 71 -17.81 5.97 21.37
CA LEU A 71 -17.52 7.00 22.37
C LEU A 71 -17.63 6.44 23.80
N ASP A 72 -18.73 5.74 24.12
CA ASP A 72 -18.93 5.13 25.44
C ASP A 72 -17.83 4.09 25.76
N GLN A 73 -17.40 3.33 24.78
CA GLN A 73 -16.28 2.40 24.95
C GLN A 73 -14.96 3.14 25.22
N TRP A 74 -14.64 4.11 24.40
CA TRP A 74 -13.41 4.89 24.55
C TRP A 74 -13.36 5.60 25.89
N GLU A 75 -14.48 6.17 26.34
CA GLU A 75 -14.62 6.76 27.68
C GLU A 75 -14.31 5.72 28.78
N LYS A 76 -14.88 4.53 28.67
CA LYS A 76 -14.63 3.44 29.63
C LYS A 76 -13.17 2.99 29.63
N GLU A 77 -12.56 2.86 28.46
CA GLU A 77 -11.15 2.49 28.33
C GLU A 77 -10.22 3.56 28.90
N ALA A 78 -10.46 4.83 28.55
CA ALA A 78 -9.70 5.97 29.07
C ALA A 78 -9.83 6.05 30.61
N GLN A 79 -11.04 5.85 31.15
CA GLN A 79 -11.28 5.80 32.58
C GLN A 79 -10.55 4.61 33.24
N ALA A 80 -10.57 3.44 32.64
CA ALA A 80 -9.86 2.25 33.12
C ALA A 80 -8.35 2.45 33.13
N GLN A 81 -7.81 3.04 32.07
CA GLN A 81 -6.38 3.39 31.97
C GLN A 81 -6.01 4.42 33.05
N ARG A 82 -6.76 5.50 33.21
CA ARG A 82 -6.56 6.51 34.24
C ARG A 82 -6.57 5.90 35.65
N ASN A 83 -7.53 5.01 35.93
CA ASN A 83 -7.61 4.32 37.20
C ASN A 83 -6.40 3.40 37.44
N SER A 84 -5.91 2.73 36.40
CA SER A 84 -4.70 1.90 36.45
C SER A 84 -3.45 2.74 36.73
N GLU A 85 -3.31 3.91 36.08
CA GLU A 85 -2.20 4.84 36.28
C GLU A 85 -2.23 5.45 37.69
N LEU A 86 -3.41 5.87 38.15
CA LEU A 86 -3.61 6.29 39.54
C LEU A 86 -3.21 5.21 40.53
N GLY A 87 -3.63 3.96 40.31
CA GLY A 87 -3.25 2.83 41.15
C GLY A 87 -1.73 2.61 41.22
N LYS A 88 -1.05 2.71 40.07
CA LYS A 88 0.42 2.61 39.99
C LYS A 88 1.13 3.76 40.71
N ALA A 89 0.65 5.01 40.53
CA ALA A 89 1.20 6.19 41.20
C ALA A 89 0.99 6.10 42.73
N TYR A 90 -0.17 5.63 43.17
CA TYR A 90 -0.43 5.34 44.59
C TYR A 90 0.51 4.28 45.16
N ALA A 91 0.69 3.17 44.44
CA ALA A 91 1.56 2.08 44.89
C ALA A 91 3.06 2.50 44.95
N SER A 92 3.47 3.39 44.08
CA SER A 92 4.84 3.93 44.05
C SER A 92 5.05 5.11 45.00
N HIS A 93 4.02 5.63 45.68
CA HIS A 93 4.04 6.84 46.51
C HIS A 93 4.50 8.11 45.75
N ASP A 94 4.28 8.17 44.47
CA ASP A 94 4.66 9.29 43.59
C ASP A 94 3.58 10.37 43.61
N GLN A 95 3.70 11.32 44.55
CA GLN A 95 2.74 12.38 44.73
C GLN A 95 2.69 13.36 43.55
N GLU A 96 3.81 13.60 42.88
CA GLU A 96 3.91 14.51 41.75
C GLU A 96 3.12 13.95 40.56
N LYS A 97 3.30 12.64 40.27
CA LYS A 97 2.57 11.93 39.22
C LYS A 97 1.08 11.80 39.52
N LEU A 98 0.72 11.59 40.80
CA LEU A 98 -0.65 11.58 41.27
C LEU A 98 -1.35 12.94 41.00
N GLN A 99 -0.69 14.06 41.34
CA GLN A 99 -1.22 15.37 41.10
C GLN A 99 -1.35 15.64 39.61
N GLN A 100 -0.34 15.29 38.80
CA GLN A 100 -0.37 15.44 37.36
C GLN A 100 -1.55 14.70 36.72
N ILE A 101 -1.82 13.44 37.11
CA ILE A 101 -2.95 12.66 36.59
C ILE A 101 -4.30 13.27 37.01
N LEU A 102 -4.38 13.79 38.23
CA LEU A 102 -5.60 14.45 38.73
C LEU A 102 -5.89 15.77 38.05
N ASP A 103 -4.84 16.57 37.78
CA ASP A 103 -4.95 17.89 37.17
C ASP A 103 -5.09 17.81 35.64
N THR A 104 -4.80 16.68 35.02
CA THR A 104 -4.99 16.48 33.59
C THR A 104 -6.49 16.25 33.32
N GLU A 105 -7.18 17.29 32.92
CA GLU A 105 -8.48 17.15 32.27
C GLU A 105 -8.24 16.44 30.92
N HIS A 106 -8.83 15.26 30.76
CA HIS A 106 -8.94 14.64 29.43
C HIS A 106 -10.25 15.17 28.83
N PRO A 107 -10.20 16.20 27.98
CA PRO A 107 -11.38 16.58 27.23
C PRO A 107 -11.75 15.40 26.34
N LEU A 108 -12.94 14.86 26.56
CA LEU A 108 -13.54 13.90 25.62
C LEU A 108 -13.73 14.66 24.32
N THR A 109 -12.83 14.44 23.39
CA THR A 109 -12.97 14.97 22.03
C THR A 109 -14.05 14.13 21.36
N PRO A 110 -15.17 14.70 20.91
CA PRO A 110 -16.15 13.98 20.14
C PRO A 110 -15.42 13.29 18.96
N LEU A 111 -15.78 12.04 18.68
CA LEU A 111 -15.29 11.36 17.49
C LEU A 111 -15.82 12.10 16.26
N ASP A 112 -14.97 12.89 15.65
CA ASP A 112 -15.26 13.59 14.39
C ASP A 112 -14.83 12.72 13.20
N TYR A 113 -15.13 11.41 13.30
CA TYR A 113 -14.84 10.46 12.24
C TYR A 113 -16.13 9.96 11.60
N ASP A 114 -16.28 10.24 10.32
CA ASP A 114 -17.37 9.65 9.54
C ASP A 114 -17.10 8.19 9.20
N SER A 115 -15.83 7.79 9.12
CA SER A 115 -15.42 6.43 8.84
C SER A 115 -14.16 6.03 9.61
N LEU A 116 -14.01 4.72 9.86
CA LEU A 116 -12.82 4.12 10.46
C LEU A 116 -12.14 3.15 9.49
N PRO A 117 -10.80 3.08 9.49
CA PRO A 117 -10.08 2.03 8.80
C PRO A 117 -10.40 0.67 9.44
N VAL A 118 -10.59 -0.36 8.60
CA VAL A 118 -10.91 -1.71 9.05
C VAL A 118 -9.68 -2.60 8.95
N THR A 119 -9.43 -3.36 10.02
CA THR A 119 -8.40 -4.40 10.03
C THR A 119 -9.06 -5.77 10.08
N TYR A 120 -8.74 -6.63 9.09
CA TYR A 120 -9.25 -8.00 9.02
C TYR A 120 -8.19 -8.98 9.50
N GLN A 121 -8.58 -9.84 10.45
CA GLN A 121 -7.69 -10.84 11.04
C GLN A 121 -8.34 -12.23 10.99
N LEU A 122 -7.58 -13.24 10.57
CA LEU A 122 -8.03 -14.62 10.67
C LEU A 122 -8.04 -15.03 12.14
N ALA A 123 -9.21 -15.38 12.64
CA ALA A 123 -9.37 -15.84 14.02
C ALA A 123 -8.82 -17.25 14.20
N GLN A 124 -8.01 -17.44 15.22
CA GLN A 124 -7.51 -18.75 15.62
C GLN A 124 -8.32 -19.26 16.82
N PHE A 125 -8.85 -20.48 16.70
CA PHE A 125 -9.62 -21.11 17.77
C PHE A 125 -9.63 -22.63 17.58
N ASP A 126 -9.93 -23.35 18.68
CA ASP A 126 -10.09 -24.79 18.66
C ASP A 126 -11.42 -25.17 17.98
N GLN A 127 -11.43 -26.27 17.26
CA GLN A 127 -12.59 -26.75 16.51
C GLN A 127 -13.81 -27.06 17.43
N ASP A 128 -13.56 -27.39 18.70
CA ASP A 128 -14.61 -27.59 19.71
C ASP A 128 -15.41 -26.30 19.99
N LEU A 129 -14.78 -25.13 19.80
CA LEU A 129 -15.42 -23.84 19.98
C LEU A 129 -16.34 -23.48 18.79
N ALA A 130 -16.11 -24.01 17.60
CA ALA A 130 -16.90 -23.72 16.40
C ALA A 130 -18.40 -24.00 16.64
N SER A 131 -18.73 -25.15 17.25
CA SER A 131 -20.10 -25.52 17.55
C SER A 131 -20.78 -24.57 18.55
N ALA A 132 -20.03 -24.06 19.52
CA ALA A 132 -20.53 -23.06 20.47
C ALA A 132 -20.80 -21.71 19.79
N LEU A 133 -19.89 -21.28 18.89
CA LEU A 133 -20.04 -20.05 18.12
C LEU A 133 -21.20 -20.10 17.12
N GLN A 134 -21.52 -21.29 16.60
CA GLN A 134 -22.72 -21.48 15.77
C GLN A 134 -24.03 -21.41 16.57
N ALA A 135 -24.00 -21.91 17.80
CA ALA A 135 -25.20 -22.14 18.61
C ALA A 135 -25.65 -20.91 19.41
N SER A 136 -24.77 -19.94 19.70
CA SER A 136 -25.08 -18.87 20.65
C SER A 136 -24.45 -17.54 20.30
N ASP A 137 -25.26 -16.49 20.27
CA ASP A 137 -24.79 -15.11 20.11
C ASP A 137 -23.99 -14.63 21.34
N ASP A 138 -24.26 -15.17 22.53
CA ASP A 138 -23.45 -14.90 23.74
C ASP A 138 -22.03 -15.45 23.58
N ALA A 139 -21.87 -16.62 22.95
CA ALA A 139 -20.55 -17.18 22.65
C ALA A 139 -19.79 -16.31 21.62
N LEU A 140 -20.48 -15.78 20.62
CA LEU A 140 -19.92 -14.85 19.66
C LEU A 140 -19.47 -13.54 20.33
N ALA A 141 -20.32 -12.97 21.20
CA ALA A 141 -20.00 -11.75 21.94
C ALA A 141 -18.81 -11.96 22.89
N TRP A 142 -18.76 -13.09 23.59
CA TRP A 142 -17.61 -13.47 24.41
C TRP A 142 -16.34 -13.60 23.56
N PHE A 143 -16.43 -14.25 22.41
CA PHE A 143 -15.30 -14.44 21.51
C PHE A 143 -14.76 -13.12 20.97
N CYS A 144 -15.63 -12.18 20.59
CA CYS A 144 -15.25 -10.81 20.23
C CYS A 144 -14.49 -10.12 21.36
N SER A 145 -15.06 -10.13 22.56
CA SER A 145 -14.47 -9.49 23.75
C SER A 145 -13.09 -10.06 24.09
N LYS A 146 -12.95 -11.40 24.03
CA LYS A 146 -11.68 -12.08 24.33
C LYS A 146 -10.56 -11.74 23.35
N ASN A 147 -10.89 -11.57 22.08
CA ASN A 147 -9.91 -11.33 21.01
C ASN A 147 -9.86 -9.87 20.54
N THR A 148 -10.58 -8.97 21.21
CA THR A 148 -10.65 -7.54 20.88
C THR A 148 -11.14 -7.27 19.45
N TYR A 149 -12.11 -8.06 18.97
CA TYR A 149 -12.79 -7.82 17.72
C TYR A 149 -14.05 -6.97 17.93
N ASP A 150 -14.22 -5.97 17.07
CA ASP A 150 -15.45 -5.16 17.06
C ASP A 150 -16.58 -5.89 16.33
N ALA A 151 -16.25 -6.72 15.33
CA ALA A 151 -17.21 -7.55 14.60
C ALA A 151 -16.58 -8.86 14.11
N LEU A 152 -17.42 -9.78 13.63
CA LEU A 152 -17.00 -11.06 13.04
C LEU A 152 -17.59 -11.24 11.64
N LEU A 153 -16.80 -11.86 10.76
CA LEU A 153 -17.28 -12.52 9.55
C LEU A 153 -17.27 -14.02 9.78
N LEU A 154 -18.45 -14.60 9.94
CA LEU A 154 -18.65 -16.02 10.18
C LEU A 154 -18.82 -16.75 8.86
N LEU A 155 -17.96 -17.74 8.60
CA LEU A 155 -18.02 -18.58 7.41
C LEU A 155 -18.51 -19.96 7.81
N ASP A 156 -19.67 -20.33 7.33
CA ASP A 156 -20.34 -21.61 7.62
C ASP A 156 -20.54 -22.41 6.33
N SER A 157 -20.48 -23.72 6.44
CA SER A 157 -20.73 -24.63 5.33
C SER A 157 -21.59 -25.80 5.71
N GLU A 158 -22.52 -26.17 4.83
CA GLU A 158 -23.42 -27.33 4.99
C GLU A 158 -23.40 -28.17 3.71
N GLU A 159 -23.16 -29.47 3.83
CA GLU A 159 -23.22 -30.38 2.68
C GLU A 159 -24.66 -30.74 2.33
N LEU A 160 -25.09 -30.50 1.09
CA LEU A 160 -26.42 -30.78 0.59
C LEU A 160 -26.35 -31.54 -0.74
N ALA A 161 -26.53 -32.84 -0.72
CA ALA A 161 -26.71 -33.70 -1.93
C ALA A 161 -25.63 -33.48 -3.04
N GLY A 162 -24.36 -33.35 -2.66
CA GLY A 162 -23.25 -33.14 -3.61
C GLY A 162 -22.95 -31.67 -3.92
N PHE A 163 -23.67 -30.77 -3.30
CA PHE A 163 -23.38 -29.35 -3.26
C PHE A 163 -22.98 -28.93 -1.85
N GLN A 164 -22.30 -27.82 -1.75
CA GLN A 164 -21.97 -27.19 -0.49
C GLN A 164 -22.73 -25.86 -0.40
N ARG A 165 -23.56 -25.72 0.64
CA ARG A 165 -24.18 -24.43 0.95
C ARG A 165 -23.19 -23.63 1.76
N ILE A 166 -22.84 -22.47 1.24
CA ILE A 166 -21.95 -21.54 1.91
C ILE A 166 -22.76 -20.36 2.41
N ARG A 167 -22.62 -20.09 3.70
CA ARG A 167 -23.24 -18.93 4.34
C ARG A 167 -22.14 -18.06 4.95
N ILE A 168 -22.11 -16.77 4.57
CA ILE A 168 -21.23 -15.78 5.15
C ILE A 168 -22.09 -14.76 5.88
N GLN A 169 -21.81 -14.57 7.16
CA GLN A 169 -22.58 -13.69 8.04
C GLN A 169 -21.66 -12.67 8.70
N TYR A 170 -22.12 -11.45 8.79
CA TYR A 170 -21.54 -10.41 9.63
C TYR A 170 -22.22 -10.41 10.98
N TYR A 171 -21.47 -10.32 12.06
CA TYR A 171 -21.96 -10.22 13.42
C TYR A 171 -21.32 -9.05 14.14
N HIS A 172 -22.15 -8.15 14.70
CA HIS A 172 -21.72 -7.03 15.52
C HIS A 172 -22.22 -7.21 16.97
N PRO A 173 -21.34 -7.50 17.94
CA PRO A 173 -21.75 -7.92 19.29
C PRO A 173 -22.49 -6.85 20.08
N LYS A 174 -22.16 -5.56 19.90
CA LYS A 174 -22.75 -4.45 20.65
C LYS A 174 -24.12 -4.06 20.15
N LEU A 175 -24.34 -4.16 18.84
CA LEU A 175 -25.67 -3.93 18.24
C LEU A 175 -26.54 -5.17 18.29
N ALA A 176 -26.00 -6.32 18.69
CA ALA A 176 -26.63 -7.64 18.57
C ALA A 176 -27.15 -7.90 17.14
N GLU A 177 -26.46 -7.34 16.14
CA GLU A 177 -26.83 -7.44 14.74
C GLU A 177 -26.13 -8.63 14.10
N LYS A 178 -26.93 -9.49 13.46
CA LYS A 178 -26.46 -10.61 12.65
C LYS A 178 -27.05 -10.50 11.25
N LYS A 179 -26.20 -10.20 10.26
CA LYS A 179 -26.61 -9.98 8.88
C LYS A 179 -25.98 -11.04 7.98
N THR A 180 -26.81 -11.72 7.18
CA THR A 180 -26.31 -12.64 6.16
C THR A 180 -25.86 -11.83 4.96
N LEU A 181 -24.59 -11.94 4.61
CA LEU A 181 -23.98 -11.27 3.46
C LEU A 181 -24.19 -12.10 2.19
N THR A 182 -23.99 -13.42 2.28
CA THR A 182 -24.26 -14.35 1.19
C THR A 182 -24.73 -15.69 1.73
N ASP A 183 -25.61 -16.35 0.99
CA ASP A 183 -26.12 -17.71 1.25
C ASP A 183 -26.35 -18.37 -0.11
N SER A 184 -25.41 -19.22 -0.53
CA SER A 184 -25.40 -19.77 -1.88
C SER A 184 -24.92 -21.21 -1.91
N LEU A 185 -25.38 -21.94 -2.91
CA LEU A 185 -24.95 -23.30 -3.21
C LEU A 185 -23.79 -23.27 -4.19
N VAL A 186 -22.69 -23.92 -3.83
CA VAL A 186 -21.52 -24.09 -4.66
C VAL A 186 -21.25 -25.57 -4.95
N GLN A 187 -20.61 -25.89 -6.04
CA GLN A 187 -20.27 -27.24 -6.39
C GLN A 187 -18.77 -27.49 -6.09
N ASN A 188 -18.48 -28.55 -5.33
CA ASN A 188 -17.10 -29.07 -5.12
C ASN A 188 -16.07 -27.99 -4.71
N SER A 189 -16.40 -27.16 -3.74
CA SER A 189 -15.50 -26.08 -3.24
C SER A 189 -15.12 -25.03 -4.32
N TYR A 190 -15.92 -24.88 -5.37
CA TYR A 190 -15.75 -23.83 -6.36
C TYR A 190 -16.42 -22.54 -5.85
N PHE A 191 -15.65 -21.68 -5.19
CA PHE A 191 -16.16 -20.49 -4.50
C PHE A 191 -16.23 -19.22 -5.37
N GLN A 192 -15.65 -19.22 -6.56
CA GLN A 192 -15.62 -18.03 -7.44
C GLN A 192 -17.00 -17.38 -7.68
N PRO A 193 -18.12 -18.11 -7.79
CA PRO A 193 -19.43 -17.48 -7.95
C PRO A 193 -19.90 -16.68 -6.74
N LEU A 194 -19.26 -16.84 -5.57
CA LEU A 194 -19.57 -16.09 -4.35
C LEU A 194 -18.89 -14.73 -4.31
N GLU A 195 -17.85 -14.52 -5.11
CA GLU A 195 -17.01 -13.33 -5.05
C GLU A 195 -17.82 -12.06 -5.32
N GLU A 196 -18.50 -11.97 -6.44
CA GLU A 196 -19.29 -10.78 -6.81
C GLU A 196 -20.45 -10.46 -5.82
N PRO A 197 -21.26 -11.42 -5.37
CA PRO A 197 -22.26 -11.17 -4.32
C PRO A 197 -21.63 -10.69 -3.01
N LEU A 198 -20.47 -11.27 -2.63
CA LEU A 198 -19.77 -10.91 -1.41
C LEU A 198 -19.17 -9.50 -1.50
N GLU A 199 -18.57 -9.15 -2.64
CA GLU A 199 -18.06 -7.79 -2.90
C GLU A 199 -19.15 -6.75 -2.68
N LYS A 200 -20.31 -6.94 -3.32
CA LYS A 200 -21.46 -6.04 -3.19
C LYS A 200 -21.96 -5.94 -1.75
N ALA A 201 -22.07 -7.08 -1.07
CA ALA A 201 -22.58 -7.12 0.30
C ALA A 201 -21.60 -6.49 1.31
N LEU A 202 -20.31 -6.73 1.18
CA LEU A 202 -19.29 -6.12 2.04
C LEU A 202 -19.16 -4.62 1.78
N PHE A 203 -19.22 -4.21 0.51
CA PHE A 203 -19.20 -2.80 0.18
C PHE A 203 -20.42 -2.06 0.75
N ALA A 204 -21.63 -2.59 0.57
CA ALA A 204 -22.84 -2.00 1.13
C ALA A 204 -22.84 -1.99 2.68
N LEU A 205 -22.24 -3.00 3.31
CA LEU A 205 -22.06 -3.04 4.77
C LEU A 205 -21.10 -1.93 5.25
N ALA A 206 -20.03 -1.70 4.50
CA ALA A 206 -18.98 -0.77 4.87
C ALA A 206 -19.32 0.68 4.53
N SER A 207 -19.94 0.92 3.38
CA SER A 207 -20.28 2.27 2.87
C SER A 207 -21.54 2.85 3.51
N LYS A 208 -22.51 2.03 3.89
CA LYS A 208 -23.80 2.43 4.51
C LYS A 208 -24.48 3.61 3.78
N GLY A 209 -24.46 3.57 2.47
CA GLY A 209 -25.07 4.60 1.62
C GLY A 209 -24.19 5.84 1.38
N ASN A 210 -23.01 5.93 1.98
CA ASN A 210 -22.15 7.12 1.86
C ASN A 210 -21.24 7.08 0.63
N LEU A 211 -21.03 5.92 0.02
CA LEU A 211 -20.15 5.74 -1.12
C LEU A 211 -20.78 4.90 -2.22
N GLY A 212 -20.29 5.12 -3.44
CA GLY A 212 -20.45 4.24 -4.59
C GLY A 212 -19.09 3.92 -5.20
N ILE A 213 -18.99 2.83 -5.94
CA ILE A 213 -17.80 2.45 -6.69
C ILE A 213 -18.11 2.47 -8.18
N VAL A 214 -17.24 3.15 -8.93
CA VAL A 214 -17.20 3.12 -10.38
C VAL A 214 -15.95 2.37 -10.81
N THR A 215 -16.10 1.26 -11.53
CA THR A 215 -14.97 0.48 -12.07
C THR A 215 -14.71 0.87 -13.50
N LEU A 216 -13.46 1.22 -13.80
CA LEU A 216 -13.02 1.57 -15.15
C LEU A 216 -12.45 0.32 -15.82
N ASN A 217 -12.97 -0.03 -16.98
CA ASN A 217 -12.48 -1.14 -17.79
C ASN A 217 -11.52 -0.63 -18.87
N ASP A 218 -10.61 -1.48 -19.33
CA ASP A 218 -9.69 -1.22 -20.45
C ASP A 218 -8.83 0.05 -20.25
N ILE A 219 -8.21 0.17 -19.08
CA ILE A 219 -7.39 1.32 -18.71
C ILE A 219 -6.08 1.33 -19.52
N PRO A 220 -5.81 2.38 -20.33
CA PRO A 220 -4.52 2.52 -21.00
C PRO A 220 -3.40 2.84 -20.00
N PRO A 221 -2.16 2.44 -20.29
CA PRO A 221 -1.02 2.74 -19.43
C PRO A 221 -0.81 4.24 -19.29
N GLY A 222 -0.53 4.68 -18.05
CA GLY A 222 -0.30 6.09 -17.75
C GLY A 222 -1.56 6.94 -17.67
N LEU A 223 -2.75 6.33 -17.51
CA LEU A 223 -4.00 7.07 -17.32
C LEU A 223 -3.93 7.95 -16.08
N ALA A 224 -4.14 9.24 -16.25
CA ALA A 224 -4.42 10.20 -15.18
C ALA A 224 -5.92 10.42 -15.08
N VAL A 225 -6.45 10.34 -13.87
CA VAL A 225 -7.88 10.48 -13.58
C VAL A 225 -8.10 11.72 -12.73
N SER A 226 -9.14 12.46 -13.04
CA SER A 226 -9.62 13.55 -12.19
C SER A 226 -11.12 13.43 -11.96
N ILE A 227 -11.55 13.79 -10.74
CA ILE A 227 -12.96 13.86 -10.35
C ILE A 227 -13.25 15.30 -9.91
N ASP A 228 -14.26 15.90 -10.51
CA ASP A 228 -14.66 17.29 -10.23
C ASP A 228 -13.48 18.27 -10.33
N GLY A 229 -12.59 18.02 -11.29
CA GLY A 229 -11.38 18.81 -11.54
C GLY A 229 -10.21 18.55 -10.58
N LYS A 230 -10.34 17.62 -9.64
CA LYS A 230 -9.24 17.21 -8.74
C LYS A 230 -8.64 15.90 -9.18
N GLN A 231 -7.31 15.86 -9.27
CA GLN A 231 -6.60 14.62 -9.60
C GLN A 231 -6.81 13.58 -8.50
N THR A 232 -7.15 12.36 -8.89
CA THR A 232 -7.48 11.25 -8.00
C THR A 232 -6.68 10.02 -8.41
N GLU A 233 -6.18 9.29 -7.43
CA GLU A 233 -5.53 8.01 -7.68
C GLU A 233 -6.59 6.90 -7.83
N LEU A 234 -6.35 6.00 -8.79
CA LEU A 234 -7.14 4.78 -8.94
C LEU A 234 -6.69 3.74 -7.92
N LEU A 235 -7.63 3.17 -7.20
CA LEU A 235 -7.38 1.98 -6.42
C LEU A 235 -7.58 0.75 -7.32
N ASP A 236 -6.52 0.23 -7.90
CA ASP A 236 -6.56 -0.71 -9.04
C ASP A 236 -7.30 -0.09 -10.25
N THR A 237 -8.55 -0.47 -10.47
CA THR A 237 -9.43 0.04 -11.53
C THR A 237 -10.65 0.77 -10.97
N MET A 238 -10.68 1.04 -9.66
CA MET A 238 -11.86 1.56 -8.97
C MET A 238 -11.71 3.03 -8.59
N LEU A 239 -12.82 3.74 -8.74
CA LEU A 239 -13.04 5.08 -8.20
C LEU A 239 -14.10 4.98 -7.09
N ILE A 240 -13.73 5.40 -5.89
CA ILE A 240 -14.66 5.47 -4.76
C ILE A 240 -15.17 6.91 -4.68
N LEU A 241 -16.48 7.08 -4.82
CA LEU A 241 -17.13 8.38 -4.96
C LEU A 241 -18.30 8.53 -3.98
N SER A 242 -18.58 9.76 -3.57
CA SER A 242 -19.88 10.05 -2.92
C SER A 242 -21.02 9.78 -3.89
N PRO A 243 -22.23 9.45 -3.41
CA PRO A 243 -23.39 9.32 -4.28
C PRO A 243 -23.76 10.65 -4.95
N GLY A 244 -24.09 10.59 -6.23
CA GLY A 244 -24.52 11.75 -7.00
C GLY A 244 -23.76 11.91 -8.33
N PRO A 245 -24.03 13.01 -9.04
CA PRO A 245 -23.33 13.33 -10.29
C PRO A 245 -21.92 13.84 -10.02
N HIS A 246 -20.95 13.37 -10.82
CA HIS A 246 -19.57 13.77 -10.80
C HIS A 246 -19.05 14.00 -12.22
N ILE A 247 -18.07 14.85 -12.39
CA ILE A 247 -17.36 15.06 -13.65
C ILE A 247 -16.08 14.22 -13.61
N LEU A 248 -16.04 13.16 -14.43
CA LEU A 248 -14.88 12.31 -14.62
C LEU A 248 -14.02 12.87 -15.77
N GLY A 249 -12.79 13.24 -15.47
CA GLY A 249 -11.78 13.60 -16.47
C GLY A 249 -10.75 12.49 -16.60
N LEU A 250 -10.53 12.03 -17.82
CA LEU A 250 -9.58 10.97 -18.18
C LEU A 250 -8.55 11.52 -19.15
N ASN A 251 -7.28 11.38 -18.83
CA ASN A 251 -6.18 11.81 -19.67
C ASN A 251 -5.09 10.73 -19.73
N ALA A 252 -4.84 10.22 -20.92
CA ALA A 252 -3.83 9.20 -21.15
C ALA A 252 -2.87 9.63 -22.28
N PRO A 253 -1.58 9.27 -22.19
CA PRO A 253 -0.63 9.52 -23.25
C PRO A 253 -1.10 8.87 -24.56
N GLY A 254 -1.17 9.64 -25.62
CA GLY A 254 -1.59 9.15 -26.93
C GLY A 254 -3.07 9.28 -27.24
N TYR A 255 -3.85 9.77 -26.31
CA TYR A 255 -5.29 9.87 -26.46
C TYR A 255 -5.79 11.30 -26.23
N GLN A 256 -6.92 11.64 -26.84
CA GLN A 256 -7.59 12.90 -26.55
C GLN A 256 -8.15 12.85 -25.12
N PRO A 257 -7.98 13.93 -24.32
CA PRO A 257 -8.60 14.01 -23.01
C PRO A 257 -10.12 13.87 -23.13
N VAL A 258 -10.71 13.11 -22.24
CA VAL A 258 -12.15 12.86 -22.18
C VAL A 258 -12.70 13.41 -20.89
N GLU A 259 -13.73 14.26 -20.95
CA GLU A 259 -14.53 14.68 -19.81
C GLU A 259 -15.97 14.21 -19.99
N MET A 260 -16.52 13.62 -18.95
CA MET A 260 -17.90 13.12 -18.99
C MET A 260 -18.54 13.17 -17.61
N GLU A 261 -19.85 13.29 -17.60
CA GLU A 261 -20.64 13.20 -16.39
C GLU A 261 -20.94 11.75 -16.07
N ILE A 262 -20.68 11.35 -14.83
CA ILE A 262 -20.98 10.03 -14.29
C ILE A 262 -21.87 10.15 -13.06
N GLU A 263 -22.78 9.23 -12.85
CA GLU A 263 -23.63 9.16 -11.67
C GLU A 263 -23.17 8.01 -10.79
N SER A 264 -22.66 8.34 -9.59
CA SER A 264 -22.32 7.36 -8.56
C SER A 264 -23.57 7.02 -7.74
N LYS A 265 -23.87 5.73 -7.59
CA LYS A 265 -25.01 5.25 -6.80
C LYS A 265 -24.55 4.71 -5.47
N ALA A 266 -25.26 5.08 -4.40
CA ALA A 266 -25.01 4.59 -3.06
C ALA A 266 -25.00 3.06 -3.00
N ASP A 267 -24.00 2.48 -2.32
CA ASP A 267 -23.84 1.04 -2.09
C ASP A 267 -23.74 0.17 -3.35
N VAL A 268 -23.45 0.79 -4.51
CA VAL A 268 -23.41 0.08 -5.79
C VAL A 268 -22.02 0.10 -6.37
N ILE A 269 -21.56 -1.07 -6.82
CA ILE A 269 -20.37 -1.24 -7.66
C ILE A 269 -20.86 -1.29 -9.10
N GLN A 270 -20.51 -0.27 -9.89
CA GLN A 270 -20.99 -0.16 -11.26
C GLN A 270 -19.82 -0.10 -12.25
N PRO A 271 -19.81 -0.95 -13.29
CA PRO A 271 -18.83 -0.84 -14.36
C PRO A 271 -19.13 0.39 -15.21
N PHE A 272 -18.07 1.09 -15.58
CA PHE A 272 -18.17 2.24 -16.46
C PHE A 272 -17.34 1.98 -17.72
N GLN A 273 -17.97 2.17 -18.87
CA GLN A 273 -17.34 2.03 -20.17
C GLN A 273 -17.07 3.40 -20.77
N PHE A 274 -15.85 3.58 -21.25
CA PHE A 274 -15.44 4.77 -21.96
C PHE A 274 -14.62 4.37 -23.20
N SER A 275 -14.48 5.26 -24.14
CA SER A 275 -13.62 5.07 -25.30
C SER A 275 -12.72 6.27 -25.47
N PHE A 276 -11.47 6.02 -25.77
CA PHE A 276 -10.52 7.06 -26.14
C PHE A 276 -10.40 7.18 -27.66
N GLU A 277 -10.30 8.42 -28.13
CA GLU A 277 -9.84 8.69 -29.49
C GLU A 277 -8.33 8.88 -29.47
N GLU A 278 -7.61 8.12 -30.29
CA GLU A 278 -6.16 8.30 -30.45
C GLU A 278 -5.85 9.67 -31.04
N VAL A 279 -4.85 10.34 -30.44
CA VAL A 279 -4.33 11.57 -31.02
C VAL A 279 -3.40 11.17 -32.15
N THR A 280 -3.86 11.33 -33.38
CA THR A 280 -3.01 11.15 -34.57
C THR A 280 -2.37 12.47 -34.93
N PHE A 281 -1.04 12.52 -34.90
CA PHE A 281 -0.29 13.65 -35.45
C PHE A 281 0.18 13.28 -36.86
N PRO A 282 -0.17 14.10 -37.88
CA PRO A 282 0.22 13.83 -39.27
C PRO A 282 1.74 13.95 -39.49
N SER A 283 2.47 14.53 -38.54
CA SER A 283 3.92 14.64 -38.59
C SER A 283 4.53 14.73 -37.20
N LEU A 284 5.65 14.04 -37.02
CA LEU A 284 6.54 14.16 -35.85
C LEU A 284 7.78 14.97 -36.26
N VAL A 285 8.05 16.08 -35.58
CA VAL A 285 9.27 16.85 -35.74
C VAL A 285 10.23 16.51 -34.62
N VAL A 286 11.43 16.08 -34.99
CA VAL A 286 12.47 15.76 -33.99
C VAL A 286 13.65 16.69 -34.17
N HIS A 287 14.06 17.34 -33.08
CA HIS A 287 15.18 18.28 -33.03
C HIS A 287 16.35 17.71 -32.26
N SER A 288 17.56 17.99 -32.70
CA SER A 288 18.77 17.82 -31.91
C SER A 288 19.12 19.15 -31.24
N GLU A 289 19.33 19.12 -29.90
CA GLU A 289 19.70 20.34 -29.15
C GLU A 289 21.09 20.86 -29.46
N THR A 290 22.00 19.99 -29.89
CA THR A 290 23.44 20.30 -29.83
C THR A 290 24.08 20.58 -31.18
N ALA A 291 23.75 19.88 -32.25
CA ALA A 291 24.37 20.01 -33.55
C ALA A 291 23.58 19.29 -34.65
N LYS A 292 24.02 19.44 -35.90
CA LYS A 292 23.59 18.54 -36.98
C LYS A 292 24.08 17.14 -36.70
N VAL A 293 23.19 16.18 -36.83
CA VAL A 293 23.43 14.77 -36.55
C VAL A 293 22.89 13.90 -37.66
N ASN A 294 23.48 12.74 -37.84
CA ASN A 294 22.94 11.71 -38.72
C ASN A 294 21.76 11.02 -38.01
N TRP A 295 20.63 11.04 -38.65
CA TRP A 295 19.39 10.45 -38.21
C TRP A 295 19.16 9.09 -38.88
N PHE A 296 18.75 8.12 -38.10
CA PHE A 296 18.33 6.80 -38.58
C PHE A 296 16.98 6.46 -38.02
N LEU A 297 16.08 5.98 -38.85
CA LEU A 297 14.78 5.44 -38.46
C LEU A 297 14.79 3.96 -38.74
N ASP A 298 14.63 3.16 -37.70
CA ASP A 298 14.67 1.69 -37.77
C ASP A 298 15.88 1.16 -38.55
N GLY A 299 17.02 1.80 -38.37
CA GLY A 299 18.28 1.49 -39.06
C GLY A 299 18.44 2.12 -40.45
N ASN A 300 17.41 2.78 -41.02
CA ASN A 300 17.49 3.47 -42.31
C ASN A 300 17.95 4.92 -42.14
N SER A 301 18.97 5.34 -42.92
CA SER A 301 19.48 6.71 -42.80
C SER A 301 18.51 7.72 -43.38
N LEU A 302 18.24 8.77 -42.60
CA LEU A 302 17.44 9.96 -43.02
C LEU A 302 18.30 11.17 -43.37
N GLY A 303 19.63 11.04 -43.27
CA GLY A 303 20.59 12.09 -43.57
C GLY A 303 21.01 12.90 -42.32
N GLU A 304 21.88 13.90 -42.58
CA GLU A 304 22.48 14.79 -41.57
C GLU A 304 21.71 16.11 -41.48
N ASN A 305 21.01 16.34 -40.40
CA ASN A 305 20.21 17.55 -40.18
C ASN A 305 20.18 17.92 -38.67
N LEU A 306 19.81 19.18 -38.40
CA LEU A 306 19.51 19.65 -37.03
C LEU A 306 18.15 19.15 -36.58
N SER A 307 17.21 19.01 -37.50
CA SER A 307 15.87 18.50 -37.25
C SER A 307 15.39 17.68 -38.44
N ILE A 308 14.56 16.72 -38.17
CA ILE A 308 13.85 15.91 -39.17
C ILE A 308 12.34 16.01 -38.93
N SER A 309 11.58 15.91 -40.02
CA SER A 309 10.13 15.79 -39.99
C SER A 309 9.74 14.45 -40.59
N LEU A 310 9.10 13.63 -39.79
CA LEU A 310 8.57 12.34 -40.20
C LEU A 310 7.08 12.52 -40.50
N SER A 311 6.70 12.33 -41.76
CA SER A 311 5.30 12.33 -42.16
C SER A 311 4.70 10.97 -41.90
N ASP A 312 3.53 10.95 -41.26
CA ASP A 312 2.76 9.74 -40.99
C ASP A 312 3.57 8.66 -40.21
N PRO A 313 4.12 9.01 -39.02
CA PRO A 313 4.98 8.11 -38.27
C PRO A 313 4.22 6.86 -37.80
N THR A 314 4.79 5.68 -38.07
CA THR A 314 4.23 4.39 -37.62
C THR A 314 4.92 3.94 -36.31
N TYR A 315 4.16 3.65 -35.30
CA TYR A 315 4.67 3.20 -34.00
C TYR A 315 4.49 1.68 -33.83
N PRO A 316 5.37 0.98 -33.07
CA PRO A 316 6.59 1.51 -32.45
C PRO A 316 7.70 1.80 -33.48
N MET A 317 8.57 2.79 -33.17
CA MET A 317 9.72 3.11 -34.03
C MET A 317 10.96 3.37 -33.18
N VAL A 318 12.14 3.19 -33.79
CA VAL A 318 13.43 3.43 -33.15
C VAL A 318 14.20 4.51 -33.91
N LEU A 319 14.40 5.63 -33.22
CA LEU A 319 15.24 6.72 -33.75
C LEU A 319 16.66 6.58 -33.20
N THR A 320 17.64 6.56 -34.08
CA THR A 320 19.05 6.54 -33.71
C THR A 320 19.71 7.81 -34.18
N LEU A 321 20.44 8.47 -33.29
CA LEU A 321 21.18 9.70 -33.59
C LEU A 321 22.67 9.43 -33.42
N SER A 322 23.46 9.86 -34.40
CA SER A 322 24.92 9.86 -34.34
C SER A 322 25.51 11.13 -34.90
N GLY A 323 26.53 11.69 -34.29
CA GLY A 323 27.23 12.87 -34.73
C GLY A 323 28.72 12.80 -34.36
N ASP A 324 29.55 13.56 -35.13
CA ASP A 324 30.99 13.62 -34.82
C ASP A 324 31.20 14.27 -33.46
N GLY A 325 31.96 13.60 -32.61
CA GLY A 325 32.21 14.05 -31.22
C GLY A 325 31.11 13.76 -30.23
N PHE A 326 30.02 13.08 -30.63
CA PHE A 326 28.92 12.69 -29.73
C PHE A 326 28.77 11.17 -29.64
N ALA A 327 28.27 10.72 -28.47
CA ALA A 327 27.87 9.33 -28.30
C ALA A 327 26.58 9.07 -29.10
N GLN A 328 26.50 7.90 -29.71
CA GLN A 328 25.27 7.47 -30.36
C GLN A 328 24.13 7.36 -29.34
N ARG A 329 22.96 7.89 -29.68
CA ARG A 329 21.75 7.80 -28.83
C ARG A 329 20.64 7.10 -29.59
N VAL A 330 20.01 6.17 -28.89
CA VAL A 330 18.84 5.44 -29.37
C VAL A 330 17.63 5.89 -28.58
N VAL A 331 16.55 6.23 -29.26
CA VAL A 331 15.28 6.65 -28.67
C VAL A 331 14.19 5.73 -29.17
N HIS A 332 13.57 5.00 -28.28
CA HIS A 332 12.42 4.15 -28.56
C HIS A 332 11.15 4.97 -28.41
N LEU A 333 10.32 4.96 -29.41
CA LEU A 333 9.03 5.63 -29.44
C LEU A 333 7.97 4.55 -29.61
N ASP A 334 7.32 4.16 -28.52
CA ASP A 334 6.42 2.99 -28.48
C ASP A 334 4.99 3.34 -28.91
N SER A 335 4.57 4.60 -28.70
CA SER A 335 3.23 5.05 -29.05
C SER A 335 3.18 6.56 -29.33
N PRO A 336 2.22 7.07 -30.15
CA PRO A 336 1.96 8.50 -30.20
C PRO A 336 1.57 8.98 -28.77
N PRO A 337 1.86 10.22 -28.35
CA PRO A 337 1.65 11.39 -29.15
C PRO A 337 2.86 12.32 -29.13
N TYR A 338 3.74 12.17 -30.07
CA TYR A 338 4.80 13.17 -30.19
C TYR A 338 4.51 14.02 -31.39
N LYS A 339 4.20 15.31 -31.16
CA LYS A 339 4.18 16.31 -32.20
C LYS A 339 5.59 16.85 -32.46
N GLU A 340 6.32 17.02 -31.36
CA GLU A 340 7.68 17.56 -31.36
C GLU A 340 8.50 16.84 -30.27
N LEU A 341 9.71 16.45 -30.61
CA LEU A 341 10.63 15.78 -29.68
C LEU A 341 12.00 16.44 -29.79
N THR A 342 12.57 16.82 -28.65
CA THR A 342 13.92 17.35 -28.58
C THR A 342 14.84 16.34 -27.94
N VAL A 343 15.95 16.00 -28.61
CA VAL A 343 16.91 14.99 -28.16
C VAL A 343 18.27 15.66 -27.95
N ALA A 344 18.75 15.61 -26.72
CA ALA A 344 20.11 16.03 -26.37
C ALA A 344 21.09 14.88 -26.64
N LEU A 345 22.26 15.21 -27.21
CA LEU A 345 23.36 14.30 -27.40
C LEU A 345 24.48 14.61 -26.40
N ASN A 346 25.06 13.57 -25.85
CA ASN A 346 26.19 13.70 -24.94
C ASN A 346 27.51 13.66 -25.71
N ALA A 347 28.44 14.54 -25.35
CA ALA A 347 29.77 14.59 -25.98
C ALA A 347 30.52 13.26 -25.73
N LYS A 348 31.13 12.72 -26.80
CA LYS A 348 31.83 11.44 -26.75
C LYS A 348 33.10 11.49 -25.91
N GLU A 349 33.65 12.69 -25.67
CA GLU A 349 34.87 12.92 -24.86
C GLU A 349 34.61 13.02 -23.36
N LEU A 350 33.39 13.18 -22.92
CA LEU A 350 33.07 13.00 -21.52
C LEU A 350 33.29 11.53 -21.23
N ALA A 351 34.33 11.28 -20.43
CA ALA A 351 34.86 9.95 -20.11
C ALA A 351 33.81 9.03 -19.43
N TYR A 352 32.80 8.62 -20.21
CA TYR A 352 31.80 7.67 -19.76
C TYR A 352 32.39 6.34 -19.25
N PRO A 353 33.48 5.79 -19.86
CA PRO A 353 34.14 4.64 -19.29
C PRO A 353 34.60 4.89 -17.85
N SER A 354 35.07 6.10 -17.52
CA SER A 354 35.50 6.43 -16.15
C SER A 354 34.34 6.57 -15.18
N LEU A 355 33.20 7.13 -15.60
CA LEU A 355 32.02 7.23 -14.75
C LEU A 355 31.40 5.85 -14.47
N ARG A 356 31.33 5.00 -15.48
CA ARG A 356 30.90 3.62 -15.33
C ARG A 356 31.85 2.82 -14.46
N ASP A 357 33.18 2.96 -14.69
CA ASP A 357 34.20 2.29 -13.90
C ASP A 357 34.19 2.78 -12.45
N ASP A 358 33.93 4.06 -12.21
CA ASP A 358 33.82 4.62 -10.86
C ASP A 358 32.53 4.18 -10.17
N ALA A 359 31.39 4.17 -10.87
CA ALA A 359 30.13 3.62 -10.37
C ALA A 359 30.26 2.12 -10.06
N GLN A 360 30.94 1.36 -10.92
CA GLN A 360 31.24 -0.05 -10.70
C GLN A 360 32.13 -0.26 -9.47
N LYS A 361 33.19 0.54 -9.31
CA LYS A 361 34.09 0.48 -8.13
C LYS A 361 33.34 0.81 -6.84
N ASP A 362 32.48 1.85 -6.88
CA ASP A 362 31.70 2.24 -5.71
C ASP A 362 30.67 1.16 -5.36
N PHE A 363 30.00 0.56 -6.35
CA PHE A 363 29.12 -0.59 -6.13
C PHE A 363 29.87 -1.76 -5.48
N TYR A 364 31.02 -2.20 -6.03
CA TYR A 364 31.78 -3.31 -5.44
C TYR A 364 32.32 -2.99 -4.04
N LYS A 365 32.70 -1.75 -3.80
CA LYS A 365 33.11 -1.30 -2.46
C LYS A 365 31.96 -1.38 -1.46
N ARG A 366 30.77 -0.96 -1.86
CA ARG A 366 29.53 -1.07 -1.05
C ARG A 366 29.11 -2.51 -0.84
N LEU A 367 29.13 -3.32 -1.90
CA LEU A 367 28.84 -4.76 -1.84
C LEU A 367 29.76 -5.46 -0.82
N ARG A 368 31.06 -5.21 -0.88
CA ARG A 368 32.02 -5.75 0.09
C ARG A 368 31.67 -5.34 1.52
N ASN A 369 31.34 -4.07 1.74
CA ASN A 369 30.99 -3.56 3.06
C ASN A 369 29.67 -4.18 3.56
N THR A 370 28.69 -4.36 2.69
CA THR A 370 27.42 -5.01 3.01
C THR A 370 27.63 -6.46 3.44
N ILE A 371 28.41 -7.22 2.67
CA ILE A 371 28.78 -8.61 3.02
C ILE A 371 29.49 -8.66 4.38
N LEU A 372 30.36 -7.71 4.65
CA LEU A 372 31.11 -7.64 5.92
C LEU A 372 30.17 -7.38 7.11
N TRP A 373 29.21 -6.46 6.95
CA TRP A 373 28.21 -6.16 7.99
C TRP A 373 27.25 -7.32 8.21
N PHE A 374 26.80 -8.00 7.15
CA PHE A 374 25.99 -9.22 7.27
C PHE A 374 26.77 -10.36 7.95
N GLY A 375 28.03 -10.55 7.59
CA GLY A 375 28.88 -11.54 8.24
C GLY A 375 29.07 -11.24 9.73
N THR A 376 29.26 -9.97 10.07
CA THR A 376 29.36 -9.53 11.47
C THR A 376 28.06 -9.72 12.23
N TYR A 377 26.92 -9.40 11.62
CA TYR A 377 25.61 -9.64 12.21
C TYR A 377 25.35 -11.12 12.47
N ILE A 378 25.62 -11.99 11.49
CA ILE A 378 25.50 -13.45 11.65
C ILE A 378 26.45 -13.93 12.76
N GLY A 379 27.68 -13.48 12.77
CA GLY A 379 28.66 -13.80 13.82
C GLY A 379 28.18 -13.39 15.22
N CYS A 380 27.66 -12.17 15.36
CA CYS A 380 27.08 -11.70 16.62
C CYS A 380 25.85 -12.53 17.03
N THR A 381 25.01 -12.91 16.07
CA THR A 381 23.83 -13.75 16.34
C THR A 381 24.23 -15.14 16.85
N VAL A 382 25.18 -15.80 16.20
CA VAL A 382 25.70 -17.11 16.62
C VAL A 382 26.35 -17.03 17.99
N LEU A 383 27.19 -16.02 18.20
CA LEU A 383 27.87 -15.84 19.50
C LEU A 383 26.87 -15.52 20.61
N SER A 384 25.85 -14.72 20.34
CA SER A 384 24.80 -14.44 21.32
C SER A 384 24.01 -15.70 21.74
N GLN A 385 23.81 -16.63 20.82
CA GLN A 385 23.17 -17.93 21.12
C GLN A 385 24.09 -18.89 21.90
N MET A 386 25.39 -18.84 21.63
CA MET A 386 26.36 -19.75 22.26
C MET A 386 26.76 -19.32 23.68
N TYR A 387 26.83 -18.02 23.96
CA TYR A 387 27.38 -17.48 25.22
C TYR A 387 26.33 -16.86 26.14
N ALA A 388 25.06 -17.28 26.01
CA ALA A 388 23.90 -16.95 26.88
C ALA A 388 23.82 -15.47 27.33
N THR A 389 23.06 -14.83 26.86
CA THR A 389 21.64 -14.46 26.98
C THR A 389 21.34 -13.28 27.90
N ASP A 390 21.99 -13.06 29.01
CA ASP A 390 21.60 -12.03 29.98
C ASP A 390 22.48 -10.75 29.91
N ASN A 391 23.39 -10.68 28.97
CA ASN A 391 24.24 -9.50 28.85
C ASN A 391 23.64 -8.51 27.83
N PRO A 392 23.19 -7.33 28.26
CA PRO A 392 22.57 -6.32 27.40
C PRO A 392 23.50 -5.81 26.30
N LEU A 393 24.82 -5.98 26.42
CA LEU A 393 25.79 -5.60 25.40
C LEU A 393 25.62 -6.40 24.10
N TRP A 394 25.20 -7.67 24.18
CA TRP A 394 24.93 -8.47 22.97
C TRP A 394 23.71 -7.99 22.21
N GLN A 395 22.66 -7.57 22.92
CA GLN A 395 21.44 -7.02 22.31
C GLN A 395 21.75 -5.68 21.58
N VAL A 396 22.55 -4.82 22.21
CA VAL A 396 23.00 -3.57 21.57
C VAL A 396 23.88 -3.87 20.35
N GLY A 397 24.75 -4.88 20.43
CA GLY A 397 25.58 -5.33 19.32
C GLY A 397 24.76 -5.86 18.14
N LEU A 398 23.72 -6.65 18.41
CA LEU A 398 22.81 -7.19 17.39
C LEU A 398 22.00 -6.10 16.71
N VAL A 399 21.40 -5.18 17.48
CA VAL A 399 20.65 -4.05 16.92
C VAL A 399 21.55 -3.14 16.10
N GLY A 400 22.75 -2.83 16.61
CA GLY A 400 23.70 -1.99 15.90
C GLY A 400 24.18 -2.61 14.58
N THR A 401 24.55 -3.91 14.58
CA THR A 401 25.02 -4.60 13.36
C THR A 401 23.90 -4.85 12.37
N SER A 402 22.67 -5.13 12.81
CA SER A 402 21.50 -5.26 11.91
C SER A 402 21.15 -3.94 11.25
N SER A 403 21.17 -2.83 11.98
CA SER A 403 20.92 -1.50 11.43
C SER A 403 21.98 -1.10 10.40
N LEU A 404 23.26 -1.37 10.67
CA LEU A 404 24.36 -1.10 9.73
C LEU A 404 24.28 -1.99 8.48
N ALA A 405 23.87 -3.26 8.63
CA ALA A 405 23.65 -4.16 7.50
C ALA A 405 22.50 -3.64 6.62
N LEU A 406 21.39 -3.19 7.21
CA LEU A 406 20.25 -2.63 6.50
C LEU A 406 20.64 -1.36 5.74
N VAL A 407 21.25 -0.38 6.41
CA VAL A 407 21.68 0.88 5.78
C VAL A 407 22.67 0.62 4.65
N SER A 408 23.61 -0.31 4.85
CA SER A 408 24.59 -0.69 3.83
C SER A 408 23.92 -1.37 2.63
N SER A 409 22.87 -2.17 2.84
CA SER A 409 22.09 -2.82 1.78
C SER A 409 21.31 -1.80 0.93
N ILE A 410 20.69 -0.82 1.57
CA ILE A 410 19.98 0.28 0.87
C ILE A 410 20.97 1.07 0.02
N ALA A 411 22.12 1.45 0.60
CA ALA A 411 23.16 2.18 -0.14
C ALA A 411 23.71 1.36 -1.32
N MET A 412 23.91 0.06 -1.15
CA MET A 412 24.35 -0.84 -2.22
C MET A 412 23.29 -0.92 -3.35
N ALA A 413 22.01 -1.03 -3.00
CA ALA A 413 20.94 -1.05 -3.99
C ALA A 413 20.86 0.27 -4.78
N THR A 414 21.07 1.41 -4.13
CA THR A 414 21.12 2.72 -4.80
C THR A 414 22.29 2.81 -5.79
N ASP A 415 23.48 2.35 -5.38
CA ASP A 415 24.66 2.35 -6.26
C ASP A 415 24.50 1.35 -7.42
N PHE A 416 23.81 0.22 -7.18
CA PHE A 416 23.46 -0.75 -8.23
C PHE A 416 22.52 -0.15 -9.28
N LEU A 417 21.44 0.50 -8.85
CA LEU A 417 20.50 1.17 -9.75
C LEU A 417 21.17 2.27 -10.55
N SER A 418 22.10 3.01 -9.93
CA SER A 418 22.91 4.01 -10.63
C SER A 418 23.81 3.38 -11.70
N TYR A 419 24.48 2.27 -11.37
CA TYR A 419 25.30 1.52 -12.31
C TYR A 419 24.47 0.94 -13.46
N GLU A 420 23.32 0.32 -13.14
CA GLU A 420 22.41 -0.27 -14.11
C GLU A 420 21.84 0.80 -15.06
N SER A 421 21.40 1.95 -14.51
CA SER A 421 20.91 3.06 -15.34
C SER A 421 21.96 3.61 -16.30
N MET A 422 23.25 3.61 -15.92
CA MET A 422 24.35 3.96 -16.80
C MET A 422 24.62 2.88 -17.86
N ALA A 423 24.46 1.60 -17.49
CA ALA A 423 24.64 0.49 -18.42
C ALA A 423 23.52 0.48 -19.47
N ASP A 424 22.25 0.71 -19.06
CA ASP A 424 21.08 0.77 -19.96
C ASP A 424 21.11 2.00 -20.85
N ALA A 425 21.68 3.11 -20.38
CA ALA A 425 21.90 4.31 -21.18
C ALA A 425 23.02 4.13 -22.25
N GLY A 426 23.68 2.97 -22.31
CA GLY A 426 24.76 2.69 -23.25
C GLY A 426 26.05 3.45 -22.94
N ILE A 427 26.22 3.86 -21.66
CA ILE A 427 27.35 4.62 -21.16
C ILE A 427 28.41 3.66 -20.56
#